data_ebf44e81125fea2e1bd3604619bd5160
#
_entry.id   ebf44e81125fea2e1bd3604619bd5160
#
_cell.length_a   1.000
_cell.length_b   1.000
_cell.length_c   1.000
_cell.angle_alpha   90.00
_cell.angle_beta   90.00
_cell.angle_gamma   90.00
#
_symmetry.space_group_name_H-M   'P 1'
#
loop_
_entity.id
_entity.type
_entity.pdbx_description
1 polymer ?
#
loop_
_entity_poly.entity_id
_entity_poly.type
_entity_poly.pdbx_seq_one_letter_code
_entity_poly.pdbx_strand_id
1 'polypeptide(L)'
;MARWTFPILLLLLLTTAKAQAKSRLQIIQQRGFLTCGVFPYVAGFAEIDRDGRYVGFDVDICRALSAAIFGTPDKVQYVDAPSVDKFLHSRNIDIVSRRLTWELRREAPLGLLFGPVMFYDGQGFLVAKKRGVETIRQLSGVPLCVAAGNFFESNVSAYFRANGLTLQKVLVDSPHEFGKIGEALATGRCDAYTADITELGAIRSKMPRPGDFEILAGQISKEPLAQLVRQDDAQFFDILRWTVSALIAAEELGITSSNVNEMRSSDDVAVQLFLGVIPGNGKALGLEENWAYNVIKGVGNYGEIFEKNVGRDSPIGLDRGLNRLWTSGGLMYAPPVR
;
A
#
# COMPACT_ATOMS: atom_id res chain seq x y z
N MET A 1 41.83 66.61 39.46
CA MET A 1 41.42 66.16 38.11
C MET A 1 41.37 64.67 38.16
N ALA A 2 40.14 64.07 38.29
CA ALA A 2 39.95 62.64 38.37
C ALA A 2 39.45 62.17 37.01
N ARG A 3 40.22 61.30 36.31
CA ARG A 3 39.87 60.67 35.05
C ARG A 3 39.10 59.39 35.39
N TRP A 4 37.79 59.36 34.99
CA TRP A 4 36.97 58.19 35.03
C TRP A 4 37.13 57.42 33.71
N THR A 5 37.71 56.22 33.77
CA THR A 5 37.78 55.27 32.65
C THR A 5 36.56 54.33 32.76
N PHE A 6 35.63 54.44 31.82
CA PHE A 6 34.55 53.49 31.66
C PHE A 6 35.04 52.23 30.91
N PRO A 7 34.84 51.03 31.43
CA PRO A 7 35.11 49.81 30.64
C PRO A 7 33.95 49.57 29.66
N ILE A 8 34.28 49.53 28.36
CA ILE A 8 33.37 49.12 27.31
C ILE A 8 33.21 47.59 27.43
N LEU A 9 32.05 47.17 27.93
CA LEU A 9 31.65 45.75 27.98
C LEU A 9 31.22 45.33 26.55
N LEU A 10 32.09 44.63 25.84
CA LEU A 10 31.81 44.08 24.50
C LEU A 10 30.90 42.86 24.66
N LEU A 11 29.58 43.05 24.44
CA LEU A 11 28.58 41.97 24.48
C LEU A 11 28.75 41.14 23.22
N LEU A 12 29.43 40.00 23.28
CA LEU A 12 29.49 38.99 22.22
C LEU A 12 28.11 38.31 22.11
N LEU A 13 27.31 38.76 21.15
CA LEU A 13 26.08 38.06 20.71
C LEU A 13 26.48 36.75 20.03
N LEU A 14 26.54 35.68 20.84
CA LEU A 14 26.60 34.30 20.29
C LEU A 14 25.26 33.97 19.62
N THR A 15 25.19 34.20 18.31
CA THR A 15 24.11 33.66 17.48
C THR A 15 24.26 32.14 17.42
N THR A 16 23.56 31.43 18.27
CA THR A 16 23.42 29.98 18.15
C THR A 16 22.61 29.70 16.88
N ALA A 17 23.28 29.43 15.77
CA ALA A 17 22.64 28.86 14.60
C ALA A 17 22.03 27.54 15.03
N LYS A 18 20.69 27.47 15.16
CA LYS A 18 19.98 26.21 15.32
C LYS A 18 20.29 25.39 14.08
N ALA A 19 21.09 24.34 14.20
CA ALA A 19 21.25 23.36 13.15
C ALA A 19 19.86 22.79 12.85
N GLN A 20 19.30 23.17 11.69
CA GLN A 20 18.01 22.66 11.26
C GLN A 20 18.16 21.17 11.00
N ALA A 21 17.35 20.34 11.65
CA ALA A 21 17.37 18.91 11.43
C ALA A 21 17.12 18.63 9.93
N LYS A 22 17.90 17.71 9.36
CA LYS A 22 17.72 17.32 7.97
C LYS A 22 16.33 16.75 7.74
N SER A 23 15.68 17.13 6.64
CA SER A 23 14.41 16.52 6.23
C SER A 23 14.60 15.03 5.88
N ARG A 24 13.54 14.25 5.91
CA ARG A 24 13.57 12.84 5.52
C ARG A 24 14.06 12.69 4.09
N LEU A 25 13.59 13.54 3.17
CA LEU A 25 14.06 13.56 1.79
C LEU A 25 15.60 13.74 1.71
N GLN A 26 16.14 14.71 2.44
CA GLN A 26 17.60 14.95 2.47
C GLN A 26 18.38 13.74 3.00
N ILE A 27 17.85 13.06 4.03
CA ILE A 27 18.47 11.85 4.59
C ILE A 27 18.46 10.72 3.54
N ILE A 28 17.34 10.50 2.86
CA ILE A 28 17.17 9.49 1.81
C ILE A 28 18.14 9.78 0.64
N GLN A 29 18.18 11.02 0.15
CA GLN A 29 19.05 11.42 -0.94
C GLN A 29 20.54 11.27 -0.61
N GLN A 30 20.96 11.65 0.62
CA GLN A 30 22.35 11.50 1.06
C GLN A 30 22.75 10.04 1.24
N ARG A 31 21.84 9.19 1.68
CA ARG A 31 22.06 7.75 1.81
C ARG A 31 22.09 7.05 0.44
N GLY A 32 21.40 7.60 -0.56
CA GLY A 32 21.38 7.11 -1.93
C GLY A 32 20.33 6.02 -2.19
N PHE A 33 19.47 5.70 -1.24
CA PHE A 33 18.37 4.74 -1.37
C PHE A 33 17.23 5.00 -0.37
N LEU A 34 16.03 4.53 -0.71
CA LEU A 34 14.85 4.49 0.15
C LEU A 34 14.84 3.19 0.96
N THR A 35 14.55 3.25 2.27
CA THR A 35 14.33 2.04 3.07
C THR A 35 12.84 1.80 3.25
N CYS A 36 12.36 0.71 2.67
CA CYS A 36 10.94 0.33 2.66
C CYS A 36 10.70 -0.90 3.55
N GLY A 37 9.84 -0.76 4.56
CA GLY A 37 9.34 -1.87 5.35
C GLY A 37 8.21 -2.57 4.62
N VAL A 38 8.37 -3.86 4.36
CA VAL A 38 7.37 -4.73 3.70
C VAL A 38 7.09 -5.97 4.56
N PHE A 39 6.06 -6.74 4.21
CA PHE A 39 5.79 -8.05 4.82
C PHE A 39 5.87 -9.12 3.72
N PRO A 40 7.05 -9.76 3.51
CA PRO A 40 7.36 -10.51 2.30
C PRO A 40 6.80 -11.95 2.30
N TYR A 41 5.61 -12.15 2.85
CA TYR A 41 4.97 -13.47 2.99
C TYR A 41 3.59 -13.54 2.31
N VAL A 42 3.20 -12.49 1.57
CA VAL A 42 1.89 -12.43 0.93
C VAL A 42 2.03 -12.31 -0.58
N ALA A 43 1.70 -13.41 -1.26
CA ALA A 43 1.76 -13.47 -2.71
C ALA A 43 0.96 -12.33 -3.37
N GLY A 44 1.56 -11.73 -4.39
CA GLY A 44 1.00 -10.59 -5.12
C GLY A 44 1.17 -9.23 -4.41
N PHE A 45 1.44 -9.18 -3.11
CA PHE A 45 1.68 -7.92 -2.38
C PHE A 45 3.15 -7.69 -2.06
N ALA A 46 3.76 -8.62 -1.35
CA ALA A 46 5.21 -8.64 -1.16
C ALA A 46 5.66 -10.10 -1.01
N GLU A 47 6.54 -10.53 -1.86
CA GLU A 47 7.20 -11.82 -1.78
C GLU A 47 8.61 -11.74 -2.37
N ILE A 48 9.42 -12.75 -2.08
CA ILE A 48 10.74 -12.89 -2.67
C ILE A 48 10.62 -13.92 -3.79
N ASP A 49 10.95 -13.51 -5.03
CA ASP A 49 10.90 -14.39 -6.19
C ASP A 49 12.05 -15.41 -6.19
N ARG A 50 12.09 -16.28 -7.22
CA ARG A 50 13.11 -17.32 -7.36
C ARG A 50 14.53 -16.78 -7.56
N ASP A 51 14.64 -15.52 -7.98
CA ASP A 51 15.92 -14.83 -8.19
C ASP A 51 16.35 -14.03 -6.94
N GLY A 52 15.61 -14.13 -5.84
CA GLY A 52 15.88 -13.42 -4.58
C GLY A 52 15.46 -11.95 -4.59
N ARG A 53 14.62 -11.54 -5.56
CA ARG A 53 14.15 -10.15 -5.68
C ARG A 53 12.80 -9.99 -4.99
N TYR A 54 12.61 -8.84 -4.33
CA TYR A 54 11.30 -8.46 -3.83
C TYR A 54 10.38 -8.08 -5.01
N VAL A 55 9.17 -8.64 -5.02
CA VAL A 55 8.13 -8.40 -6.03
C VAL A 55 6.76 -8.26 -5.37
N GLY A 56 5.85 -7.56 -6.04
CA GLY A 56 4.46 -7.42 -5.60
C GLY A 56 3.98 -5.97 -5.55
N PHE A 57 2.70 -5.80 -5.27
CA PHE A 57 2.00 -4.51 -5.25
C PHE A 57 2.63 -3.51 -4.26
N ASP A 58 2.85 -3.93 -3.00
CA ASP A 58 3.49 -3.10 -1.97
C ASP A 58 4.93 -2.72 -2.35
N VAL A 59 5.64 -3.63 -3.01
CA VAL A 59 7.00 -3.44 -3.50
C VAL A 59 7.03 -2.39 -4.61
N ASP A 60 6.10 -2.46 -5.57
CA ASP A 60 6.02 -1.52 -6.69
C ASP A 60 5.69 -0.09 -6.20
N ILE A 61 4.95 0.10 -5.09
CA ILE A 61 4.76 1.43 -4.50
C ILE A 61 6.06 2.00 -3.95
N CYS A 62 6.89 1.20 -3.29
CA CYS A 62 8.21 1.67 -2.84
C CYS A 62 9.14 1.97 -4.04
N ARG A 63 9.04 1.20 -5.11
CA ARG A 63 9.75 1.45 -6.37
C ARG A 63 9.28 2.74 -7.06
N ALA A 64 7.96 3.03 -6.99
CA ALA A 64 7.42 4.30 -7.47
C ALA A 64 8.02 5.52 -6.74
N LEU A 65 8.10 5.45 -5.40
CA LEU A 65 8.75 6.49 -4.60
C LEU A 65 10.24 6.63 -4.91
N SER A 66 10.94 5.51 -5.09
CA SER A 66 12.35 5.54 -5.54
C SER A 66 12.49 6.23 -6.90
N ALA A 67 11.62 5.92 -7.84
CA ALA A 67 11.61 6.55 -9.16
C ALA A 67 11.33 8.06 -9.08
N ALA A 68 10.42 8.49 -8.21
CA ALA A 68 10.14 9.90 -7.96
C ALA A 68 11.34 10.64 -7.38
N ILE A 69 12.06 10.04 -6.43
CA ILE A 69 13.16 10.69 -5.69
C ILE A 69 14.49 10.62 -6.46
N PHE A 70 14.77 9.50 -7.13
CA PHE A 70 16.08 9.20 -7.72
C PHE A 70 16.06 9.04 -9.25
N GLY A 71 14.90 9.13 -9.90
CA GLY A 71 14.75 8.88 -11.33
C GLY A 71 14.84 7.40 -11.74
N THR A 72 14.95 6.47 -10.78
CA THR A 72 15.02 5.02 -11.01
C THR A 72 14.27 4.26 -9.93
N PRO A 73 13.53 3.17 -10.27
CA PRO A 73 12.79 2.36 -9.30
C PRO A 73 13.67 1.46 -8.41
N ASP A 74 14.98 1.37 -8.69
CA ASP A 74 15.82 0.30 -8.14
C ASP A 74 16.62 0.72 -6.90
N LYS A 75 16.53 1.99 -6.47
CA LYS A 75 17.21 2.48 -5.25
C LYS A 75 16.34 2.28 -4.01
N VAL A 76 15.95 1.03 -3.75
CA VAL A 76 15.17 0.64 -2.58
C VAL A 76 15.90 -0.46 -1.81
N GLN A 77 16.01 -0.30 -0.50
CA GLN A 77 16.36 -1.36 0.44
C GLN A 77 15.11 -1.83 1.15
N TYR A 78 14.79 -3.10 1.03
CA TYR A 78 13.64 -3.70 1.70
C TYR A 78 14.02 -4.25 3.07
N VAL A 79 13.12 -4.10 4.04
CA VAL A 79 13.25 -4.61 5.40
C VAL A 79 11.95 -5.31 5.78
N ASP A 80 12.05 -6.52 6.32
CA ASP A 80 10.88 -7.19 6.89
C ASP A 80 10.33 -6.38 8.06
N ALA A 81 9.07 -5.94 7.95
CA ALA A 81 8.35 -5.14 8.93
C ALA A 81 7.06 -5.86 9.36
N PRO A 82 7.15 -6.91 10.20
CA PRO A 82 6.02 -7.75 10.57
C PRO A 82 4.97 -7.01 11.39
N SER A 83 5.32 -5.88 12.01
CA SER A 83 4.42 -5.06 12.83
C SER A 83 4.70 -3.57 12.68
N VAL A 84 3.71 -2.74 13.04
CA VAL A 84 3.87 -1.28 13.13
C VAL A 84 4.89 -0.93 14.23
N ASP A 85 4.97 -1.72 15.31
CA ASP A 85 5.94 -1.50 16.40
C ASP A 85 7.38 -1.51 15.91
N LYS A 86 7.72 -2.41 14.97
CA LYS A 86 9.05 -2.42 14.36
C LYS A 86 9.37 -1.10 13.66
N PHE A 87 8.39 -0.52 12.98
CA PHE A 87 8.54 0.80 12.35
C PHE A 87 8.71 1.91 13.38
N LEU A 88 7.91 1.93 14.45
CA LEU A 88 7.99 2.93 15.51
C LEU A 88 9.37 2.96 16.16
N HIS A 89 9.95 1.80 16.43
CA HIS A 89 11.26 1.68 17.08
C HIS A 89 12.47 1.79 16.14
N SER A 90 12.26 1.69 14.81
CA SER A 90 13.34 1.78 13.82
C SER A 90 13.36 3.11 13.09
N ARG A 91 14.35 3.97 13.41
CA ARG A 91 14.57 5.23 12.67
C ARG A 91 15.11 5.03 11.24
N ASN A 92 15.52 3.81 10.90
CA ASN A 92 16.13 3.50 9.60
C ASN A 92 15.09 3.18 8.51
N ILE A 93 13.84 2.87 8.88
CA ILE A 93 12.76 2.64 7.91
C ILE A 93 12.11 3.97 7.59
N ASP A 94 12.02 4.33 6.31
CA ASP A 94 11.43 5.59 5.86
C ASP A 94 9.93 5.49 5.69
N ILE A 95 9.47 4.38 5.11
CA ILE A 95 8.07 4.09 4.79
C ILE A 95 7.75 2.63 5.06
N VAL A 96 6.51 2.34 5.41
CA VAL A 96 5.98 0.98 5.48
C VAL A 96 4.89 0.81 4.42
N SER A 97 5.06 -0.20 3.56
CA SER A 97 4.08 -0.65 2.57
C SER A 97 3.85 -2.14 2.78
N ARG A 98 2.76 -2.52 3.47
CA ARG A 98 2.50 -3.90 3.88
C ARG A 98 1.02 -4.23 4.12
N ARG A 99 0.13 -3.76 3.26
CA ARG A 99 -1.33 -3.99 3.39
C ARG A 99 -1.88 -3.52 4.76
N LEU A 100 -1.48 -2.33 5.22
CA LEU A 100 -1.99 -1.79 6.48
C LEU A 100 -3.33 -1.11 6.26
N THR A 101 -4.34 -1.54 6.99
CA THR A 101 -5.62 -0.83 7.07
C THR A 101 -5.42 0.52 7.74
N TRP A 102 -5.85 1.57 7.07
CA TRP A 102 -5.90 2.92 7.63
C TRP A 102 -7.04 2.99 8.66
N GLU A 103 -6.65 3.08 9.92
CA GLU A 103 -7.57 3.18 11.04
C GLU A 103 -7.07 4.19 12.09
N LEU A 104 -8.02 4.80 12.80
CA LEU A 104 -7.74 5.83 13.80
C LEU A 104 -6.70 5.40 14.86
N ARG A 105 -6.78 4.15 15.34
CA ARG A 105 -5.90 3.63 16.39
C ARG A 105 -4.45 3.45 15.94
N ARG A 106 -4.22 3.29 14.64
CA ARG A 106 -2.88 3.17 14.05
C ARG A 106 -2.28 4.50 13.66
N GLU A 107 -3.08 5.54 13.51
CA GLU A 107 -2.65 6.86 13.06
C GLU A 107 -2.48 7.84 14.23
N ALA A 108 -3.58 8.29 14.81
CA ALA A 108 -3.60 9.43 15.71
C ALA A 108 -2.74 9.27 16.99
N PRO A 109 -2.79 8.14 17.73
CA PRO A 109 -2.02 8.01 18.99
C PRO A 109 -0.53 7.71 18.76
N LEU A 110 -0.13 7.31 17.54
CA LEU A 110 1.23 6.83 17.26
C LEU A 110 2.11 7.87 16.54
N GLY A 111 1.58 9.06 16.23
CA GLY A 111 2.30 10.09 15.49
C GLY A 111 2.69 9.63 14.07
N LEU A 112 1.79 8.90 13.41
CA LEU A 112 1.95 8.37 12.07
C LEU A 112 0.94 9.00 11.13
N LEU A 113 1.23 8.93 9.82
CA LEU A 113 0.34 9.38 8.75
C LEU A 113 0.18 8.26 7.73
N PHE A 114 -1.05 7.99 7.36
CA PHE A 114 -1.36 7.15 6.21
C PHE A 114 -1.38 7.99 4.93
N GLY A 115 -0.75 7.48 3.88
CA GLY A 115 -0.87 8.00 2.52
C GLY A 115 -2.28 7.80 1.95
N PRO A 116 -2.52 8.17 0.68
CA PRO A 116 -3.77 7.85 0.01
C PRO A 116 -4.05 6.36 0.00
N VAL A 117 -5.34 6.00 -0.01
CA VAL A 117 -5.73 4.60 -0.11
C VAL A 117 -5.25 4.02 -1.43
N MET A 118 -4.46 2.94 -1.35
CA MET A 118 -3.92 2.24 -2.51
C MET A 118 -4.72 1.00 -2.88
N PHE A 119 -5.49 0.46 -1.93
CA PHE A 119 -6.30 -0.71 -2.17
C PHE A 119 -7.51 -0.70 -1.24
N TYR A 120 -8.70 -0.77 -1.79
CA TYR A 120 -9.95 -0.95 -1.05
C TYR A 120 -10.19 -2.44 -0.87
N ASP A 121 -9.80 -2.94 0.30
CA ASP A 121 -9.96 -4.33 0.71
C ASP A 121 -11.15 -4.48 1.67
N GLY A 122 -11.42 -5.69 2.08
CA GLY A 122 -12.42 -6.02 3.08
C GLY A 122 -12.45 -7.51 3.36
N GLN A 123 -13.02 -7.88 4.50
CA GLN A 123 -13.21 -9.27 4.86
C GLN A 123 -14.25 -9.91 3.94
N GLY A 124 -13.81 -10.94 3.21
CA GLY A 124 -14.61 -11.73 2.27
C GLY A 124 -14.62 -13.20 2.63
N PHE A 125 -14.99 -14.04 1.65
CA PHE A 125 -15.11 -15.48 1.84
C PHE A 125 -14.55 -16.23 0.63
N LEU A 126 -13.67 -17.19 0.89
CA LEU A 126 -13.20 -18.18 -0.07
C LEU A 126 -14.02 -19.46 0.14
N VAL A 127 -14.66 -19.98 -0.91
CA VAL A 127 -15.54 -21.14 -0.83
C VAL A 127 -15.14 -22.23 -1.80
N ALA A 128 -15.40 -23.49 -1.44
CA ALA A 128 -15.25 -24.61 -2.35
C ALA A 128 -16.44 -24.62 -3.33
N LYS A 129 -16.16 -24.50 -4.63
CA LYS A 129 -17.18 -24.45 -5.71
C LYS A 129 -18.15 -25.64 -5.69
N LYS A 130 -17.68 -26.82 -5.26
CA LYS A 130 -18.53 -28.03 -5.12
C LYS A 130 -19.73 -27.83 -4.19
N ARG A 131 -19.74 -26.79 -3.34
CA ARG A 131 -20.84 -26.45 -2.44
C ARG A 131 -21.96 -25.66 -3.11
N GLY A 132 -21.73 -25.06 -4.28
CA GLY A 132 -22.73 -24.27 -4.99
C GLY A 132 -23.18 -23.02 -4.22
N VAL A 133 -22.27 -22.44 -3.38
CA VAL A 133 -22.53 -21.23 -2.62
C VAL A 133 -22.11 -20.04 -3.49
N GLU A 134 -23.07 -19.19 -3.83
CA GLU A 134 -22.85 -18.02 -4.70
C GLU A 134 -22.91 -16.68 -3.96
N THR A 135 -23.50 -16.69 -2.77
CA THR A 135 -23.70 -15.47 -1.96
C THR A 135 -23.32 -15.69 -0.50
N ILE A 136 -22.94 -14.62 0.19
CA ILE A 136 -22.61 -14.65 1.62
C ILE A 136 -23.78 -15.19 2.47
N ARG A 137 -25.02 -14.92 2.07
CA ARG A 137 -26.21 -15.42 2.79
C ARG A 137 -26.34 -16.95 2.76
N GLN A 138 -25.88 -17.59 1.69
CA GLN A 138 -25.90 -19.05 1.55
C GLN A 138 -24.84 -19.76 2.41
N LEU A 139 -23.95 -19.01 3.08
CA LEU A 139 -23.00 -19.55 4.07
C LEU A 139 -23.66 -19.92 5.41
N SER A 140 -24.97 -19.64 5.59
CA SER A 140 -25.69 -20.04 6.80
C SER A 140 -25.65 -21.56 6.98
N GLY A 141 -25.08 -22.03 8.10
CA GLY A 141 -24.91 -23.46 8.38
C GLY A 141 -23.76 -24.16 7.64
N VAL A 142 -22.98 -23.45 6.83
CA VAL A 142 -21.78 -24.00 6.17
C VAL A 142 -20.62 -24.01 7.15
N PRO A 143 -19.83 -25.10 7.27
CA PRO A 143 -18.60 -25.12 8.07
C PRO A 143 -17.60 -24.08 7.58
N LEU A 144 -17.41 -23.01 8.37
CA LEU A 144 -16.58 -21.85 8.05
C LEU A 144 -15.31 -21.84 8.91
N CYS A 145 -14.16 -22.02 8.29
CA CYS A 145 -12.88 -21.82 8.94
C CYS A 145 -12.66 -20.34 9.25
N VAL A 146 -12.22 -20.06 10.48
CA VAL A 146 -11.92 -18.71 10.98
C VAL A 146 -10.64 -18.76 11.79
N ALA A 147 -9.72 -17.87 11.53
CA ALA A 147 -8.50 -17.74 12.32
C ALA A 147 -8.86 -17.28 13.76
N ALA A 148 -8.37 -18.04 14.75
CA ALA A 148 -8.69 -17.79 16.15
C ALA A 148 -8.08 -16.48 16.66
N GLY A 149 -8.82 -15.77 17.52
CA GLY A 149 -8.32 -14.65 18.32
C GLY A 149 -8.03 -13.36 17.53
N ASN A 150 -8.47 -13.26 16.29
CA ASN A 150 -8.32 -12.05 15.49
C ASN A 150 -9.66 -11.33 15.25
N PHE A 151 -9.60 -10.14 14.63
CA PHE A 151 -10.79 -9.33 14.36
C PHE A 151 -11.73 -9.97 13.32
N PHE A 152 -11.25 -10.86 12.43
CA PHE A 152 -12.09 -11.59 11.49
C PHE A 152 -13.14 -12.46 12.20
N GLU A 153 -12.76 -13.05 13.33
CA GLU A 153 -13.68 -13.87 14.14
C GLU A 153 -14.83 -13.03 14.73
N SER A 154 -14.50 -11.85 15.26
CA SER A 154 -15.51 -10.95 15.81
C SER A 154 -16.41 -10.36 14.73
N ASN A 155 -15.85 -9.95 13.60
CA ASN A 155 -16.59 -9.39 12.47
C ASN A 155 -17.58 -10.39 11.88
N VAL A 156 -17.15 -11.62 11.56
CA VAL A 156 -18.04 -12.64 11.00
C VAL A 156 -19.13 -13.04 11.98
N SER A 157 -18.81 -13.14 13.27
CA SER A 157 -19.81 -13.44 14.31
C SER A 157 -20.87 -12.35 14.42
N ALA A 158 -20.45 -11.07 14.35
CA ALA A 158 -21.36 -9.92 14.35
C ALA A 158 -22.22 -9.89 13.09
N TYR A 159 -21.63 -10.08 11.92
CA TYR A 159 -22.34 -10.07 10.64
C TYR A 159 -23.40 -11.16 10.55
N PHE A 160 -23.06 -12.43 10.90
CA PHE A 160 -24.00 -13.54 10.86
C PHE A 160 -25.16 -13.30 11.79
N ARG A 161 -24.90 -12.88 13.04
CA ARG A 161 -25.94 -12.54 14.01
C ARG A 161 -26.85 -11.42 13.51
N ALA A 162 -26.30 -10.33 12.98
CA ALA A 162 -27.08 -9.19 12.49
C ALA A 162 -27.96 -9.54 11.28
N ASN A 163 -27.58 -10.55 10.50
CA ASN A 163 -28.33 -11.00 9.33
C ASN A 163 -29.19 -12.26 9.57
N GLY A 164 -29.29 -12.76 10.83
CA GLY A 164 -30.06 -13.94 11.15
C GLY A 164 -29.52 -15.24 10.56
N LEU A 165 -28.20 -15.30 10.32
CA LEU A 165 -27.52 -16.46 9.75
C LEU A 165 -26.93 -17.36 10.83
N THR A 166 -26.94 -18.67 10.62
CA THR A 166 -26.32 -19.65 11.51
C THR A 166 -24.81 -19.74 11.19
N LEU A 167 -23.97 -19.39 12.16
CA LEU A 167 -22.51 -19.51 12.03
C LEU A 167 -22.04 -20.88 12.54
N GLN A 168 -21.60 -21.76 11.64
CA GLN A 168 -20.89 -22.99 11.98
C GLN A 168 -19.38 -22.77 11.93
N LYS A 169 -18.82 -22.26 13.02
CA LYS A 169 -17.42 -21.85 13.10
C LYS A 169 -16.48 -23.02 13.35
N VAL A 170 -15.43 -23.15 12.52
CA VAL A 170 -14.29 -24.06 12.70
C VAL A 170 -13.05 -23.20 12.95
N LEU A 171 -12.55 -23.21 14.19
CA LEU A 171 -11.35 -22.45 14.51
C LEU A 171 -10.12 -23.11 13.91
N VAL A 172 -9.26 -22.29 13.31
CA VAL A 172 -7.94 -22.68 12.81
C VAL A 172 -6.88 -21.88 13.55
N ASP A 173 -5.87 -22.58 14.04
CA ASP A 173 -4.75 -21.97 14.71
C ASP A 173 -3.79 -21.37 13.66
N SER A 174 -3.27 -20.18 13.94
CA SER A 174 -2.24 -19.51 13.15
C SER A 174 -2.71 -18.82 11.85
N PRO A 175 -3.04 -17.52 11.92
CA PRO A 175 -3.46 -16.73 10.76
C PRO A 175 -2.35 -16.50 9.71
N HIS A 176 -1.10 -16.82 10.02
CA HIS A 176 0.04 -16.60 9.11
C HIS A 176 0.54 -17.88 8.41
N GLU A 177 -0.05 -19.05 8.70
CA GLU A 177 0.27 -20.30 8.02
C GLU A 177 -0.74 -20.59 6.91
N PHE A 178 -0.66 -19.83 5.82
CA PHE A 178 -1.55 -19.97 4.64
C PHE A 178 -1.67 -21.41 4.13
N GLY A 179 -0.60 -22.22 4.28
CA GLY A 179 -0.60 -23.63 3.91
C GLY A 179 -1.63 -24.45 4.71
N LYS A 180 -1.74 -24.23 6.03
CA LYS A 180 -2.68 -24.97 6.88
C LYS A 180 -4.15 -24.64 6.57
N ILE A 181 -4.42 -23.40 6.19
CA ILE A 181 -5.76 -22.98 5.78
C ILE A 181 -6.13 -23.64 4.45
N GLY A 182 -5.22 -23.59 3.49
CA GLY A 182 -5.39 -24.26 2.20
C GLY A 182 -5.62 -25.77 2.37
N GLU A 183 -4.88 -26.43 3.27
CA GLU A 183 -5.06 -27.85 3.62
C GLU A 183 -6.43 -28.11 4.26
N ALA A 184 -6.88 -27.29 5.22
CA ALA A 184 -8.19 -27.44 5.87
C ALA A 184 -9.34 -27.36 4.87
N LEU A 185 -9.26 -26.44 3.87
CA LEU A 185 -10.22 -26.35 2.78
C LEU A 185 -10.12 -27.55 1.82
N ALA A 186 -8.90 -27.94 1.45
CA ALA A 186 -8.68 -29.06 0.50
C ALA A 186 -9.14 -30.40 1.05
N THR A 187 -8.95 -30.64 2.36
CA THR A 187 -9.38 -31.86 3.06
C THR A 187 -10.88 -31.88 3.44
N GLY A 188 -11.55 -30.73 3.32
CA GLY A 188 -12.97 -30.60 3.69
C GLY A 188 -13.19 -30.49 5.21
N ARG A 189 -12.19 -30.13 6.00
CA ARG A 189 -12.37 -29.79 7.43
C ARG A 189 -13.30 -28.59 7.58
N CYS A 190 -13.27 -27.65 6.63
CA CYS A 190 -14.25 -26.61 6.41
C CYS A 190 -14.51 -26.43 4.90
N ASP A 191 -15.61 -25.81 4.54
CA ASP A 191 -16.02 -25.61 3.15
C ASP A 191 -15.84 -24.16 2.69
N ALA A 192 -15.60 -23.27 3.65
CA ALA A 192 -15.32 -21.86 3.43
C ALA A 192 -14.27 -21.36 4.43
N TYR A 193 -13.58 -20.26 4.06
CA TYR A 193 -12.66 -19.51 4.92
C TYR A 193 -12.94 -18.01 4.79
N THR A 194 -12.76 -17.24 5.86
CA THR A 194 -12.96 -15.79 5.88
C THR A 194 -11.69 -15.06 6.32
N ALA A 195 -11.29 -14.10 5.51
CA ALA A 195 -10.17 -13.18 5.74
C ALA A 195 -10.32 -11.98 4.77
N ASP A 196 -9.35 -11.08 4.72
CA ASP A 196 -9.29 -10.04 3.68
C ASP A 196 -9.25 -10.66 2.28
N ILE A 197 -9.94 -10.04 1.32
CA ILE A 197 -10.01 -10.52 -0.07
C ILE A 197 -8.61 -10.73 -0.66
N THR A 198 -7.69 -9.82 -0.34
CA THR A 198 -6.28 -9.94 -0.77
C THR A 198 -5.60 -11.18 -0.20
N GLU A 199 -5.85 -11.51 1.06
CA GLU A 199 -5.35 -12.72 1.71
C GLU A 199 -5.99 -13.98 1.12
N LEU A 200 -7.31 -13.96 0.87
CA LEU A 200 -8.01 -15.07 0.23
C LEU A 200 -7.45 -15.37 -1.15
N GLY A 201 -7.13 -14.33 -1.94
CA GLY A 201 -6.48 -14.47 -3.24
C GLY A 201 -5.09 -15.12 -3.13
N ALA A 202 -4.27 -14.64 -2.19
CA ALA A 202 -2.94 -15.19 -1.93
C ALA A 202 -2.99 -16.66 -1.49
N ILE A 203 -3.92 -17.03 -0.59
CA ILE A 203 -4.14 -18.42 -0.16
C ILE A 203 -4.55 -19.28 -1.35
N ARG A 204 -5.57 -18.85 -2.10
CA ARG A 204 -6.07 -19.58 -3.27
C ARG A 204 -4.96 -19.86 -4.28
N SER A 205 -4.10 -18.88 -4.56
CA SER A 205 -3.01 -19.02 -5.54
C SER A 205 -1.97 -20.08 -5.16
N LYS A 206 -1.82 -20.39 -3.87
CA LYS A 206 -0.87 -21.39 -3.35
C LYS A 206 -1.51 -22.79 -3.17
N MET A 207 -2.83 -22.93 -3.40
CA MET A 207 -3.52 -24.21 -3.26
C MET A 207 -3.19 -25.15 -4.44
N PRO A 208 -3.20 -26.49 -4.24
CA PRO A 208 -2.90 -27.45 -5.30
C PRO A 208 -3.86 -27.38 -6.50
N ARG A 209 -5.11 -27.00 -6.25
CA ARG A 209 -6.18 -26.84 -7.25
C ARG A 209 -6.94 -25.54 -7.02
N PRO A 210 -6.35 -24.36 -7.34
CA PRO A 210 -6.96 -23.06 -7.06
C PRO A 210 -8.30 -22.87 -7.77
N GLY A 211 -8.50 -23.52 -8.94
CA GLY A 211 -9.74 -23.47 -9.69
C GLY A 211 -10.96 -24.12 -9.04
N ASP A 212 -10.77 -24.97 -8.02
CA ASP A 212 -11.85 -25.60 -7.24
C ASP A 212 -12.47 -24.63 -6.21
N PHE A 213 -11.90 -23.45 -6.06
CA PHE A 213 -12.30 -22.44 -5.07
C PHE A 213 -12.58 -21.10 -5.74
N GLU A 214 -13.49 -20.35 -5.12
CA GLU A 214 -13.83 -18.99 -5.57
C GLU A 214 -13.96 -18.04 -4.39
N ILE A 215 -13.66 -16.77 -4.61
CA ILE A 215 -13.92 -15.69 -3.67
C ILE A 215 -15.29 -15.14 -4.00
N LEU A 216 -16.21 -15.21 -3.02
CA LEU A 216 -17.57 -14.69 -3.19
C LEU A 216 -17.56 -13.17 -3.42
N ALA A 217 -18.49 -12.72 -4.26
CA ALA A 217 -18.72 -11.29 -4.42
C ALA A 217 -19.23 -10.65 -3.10
N GLY A 218 -18.71 -9.47 -2.76
CA GLY A 218 -19.06 -8.72 -1.56
C GLY A 218 -18.09 -8.94 -0.40
N GLN A 219 -18.20 -8.06 0.57
CA GLN A 219 -17.34 -8.01 1.77
C GLN A 219 -18.15 -7.57 3.00
N ILE A 220 -17.71 -7.94 4.18
CA ILE A 220 -18.41 -7.66 5.46
C ILE A 220 -17.68 -6.62 6.33
N SER A 221 -16.53 -6.13 5.89
CA SER A 221 -15.80 -5.02 6.52
C SER A 221 -15.25 -4.04 5.47
N LYS A 222 -14.66 -2.95 5.94
CA LYS A 222 -13.95 -1.96 5.12
C LYS A 222 -12.50 -1.91 5.58
N GLU A 223 -11.59 -2.28 4.69
CA GLU A 223 -10.16 -2.30 4.95
C GLU A 223 -9.44 -1.43 3.90
N PRO A 224 -9.44 -0.08 4.06
CA PRO A 224 -8.69 0.81 3.17
C PRO A 224 -7.20 0.66 3.47
N LEU A 225 -6.46 0.07 2.53
CA LEU A 225 -5.02 -0.17 2.69
C LEU A 225 -4.22 1.03 2.18
N ALA A 226 -3.25 1.47 2.97
CA ALA A 226 -2.38 2.57 2.61
C ALA A 226 -0.97 2.42 3.20
N GLN A 227 -0.03 3.19 2.65
CA GLN A 227 1.33 3.27 3.17
C GLN A 227 1.38 4.14 4.43
N LEU A 228 2.36 3.86 5.28
CA LEU A 228 2.53 4.51 6.56
C LEU A 228 3.88 5.21 6.64
N VAL A 229 3.87 6.49 7.03
CA VAL A 229 5.07 7.31 7.30
C VAL A 229 4.94 7.98 8.67
N ARG A 230 6.05 8.57 9.17
CA ARG A 230 6.02 9.36 10.41
C ARG A 230 5.43 10.74 10.14
N GLN A 231 4.79 11.31 11.15
CA GLN A 231 4.20 12.66 11.12
C GLN A 231 5.26 13.77 11.28
N ASP A 232 6.53 13.44 11.27
CA ASP A 232 7.63 14.36 11.55
C ASP A 232 8.17 15.09 10.31
N ASP A 233 7.67 14.77 9.10
CA ASP A 233 8.14 15.39 7.84
C ASP A 233 7.00 15.55 6.82
N ALA A 234 6.46 16.75 6.74
CA ALA A 234 5.37 17.07 5.82
C ALA A 234 5.78 16.97 4.35
N GLN A 235 7.04 17.33 4.01
CA GLN A 235 7.53 17.23 2.64
C GLN A 235 7.58 15.78 2.17
N PHE A 236 8.09 14.86 3.00
CA PHE A 236 8.15 13.45 2.62
C PHE A 236 6.75 12.83 2.52
N PHE A 237 5.82 13.25 3.39
CA PHE A 237 4.41 12.87 3.27
C PHE A 237 3.78 13.37 1.97
N ASP A 238 4.08 14.61 1.57
CA ASP A 238 3.60 15.15 0.28
C ASP A 238 4.17 14.37 -0.91
N ILE A 239 5.45 13.98 -0.87
CA ILE A 239 6.05 13.13 -1.92
C ILE A 239 5.32 11.79 -2.02
N LEU A 240 5.05 11.13 -0.87
CA LEU A 240 4.26 9.89 -0.86
C LEU A 240 2.89 10.12 -1.47
N ARG A 241 2.14 11.10 -0.97
CA ARG A 241 0.78 11.40 -1.40
C ARG A 241 0.70 11.67 -2.90
N TRP A 242 1.60 12.51 -3.43
CA TRP A 242 1.59 12.86 -4.84
C TRP A 242 2.12 11.75 -5.74
N THR A 243 3.05 10.91 -5.27
CA THR A 243 3.48 9.71 -6.01
C THR A 243 2.32 8.74 -6.21
N VAL A 244 1.57 8.46 -5.14
CA VAL A 244 0.38 7.61 -5.21
C VAL A 244 -0.69 8.22 -6.11
N SER A 245 -0.96 9.52 -5.96
CA SER A 245 -1.91 10.24 -6.82
C SER A 245 -1.49 10.21 -8.30
N ALA A 246 -0.18 10.29 -8.57
CA ALA A 246 0.32 10.22 -9.93
C ALA A 246 0.10 8.86 -10.60
N LEU A 247 0.20 7.76 -9.85
CA LEU A 247 -0.11 6.43 -10.39
C LEU A 247 -1.57 6.35 -10.87
N ILE A 248 -2.51 6.89 -10.08
CA ILE A 248 -3.94 6.91 -10.39
C ILE A 248 -4.23 7.88 -11.54
N ALA A 249 -3.69 9.11 -11.46
CA ALA A 249 -3.87 10.13 -12.50
C ALA A 249 -3.32 9.68 -13.86
N ALA A 250 -2.21 8.95 -13.88
CA ALA A 250 -1.67 8.38 -15.12
C ALA A 250 -2.64 7.40 -15.77
N GLU A 251 -3.30 6.54 -14.98
CA GLU A 251 -4.34 5.65 -15.50
C GLU A 251 -5.53 6.44 -16.06
N GLU A 252 -5.97 7.50 -15.36
CA GLU A 252 -7.05 8.41 -15.82
C GLU A 252 -6.70 9.11 -17.14
N LEU A 253 -5.43 9.48 -17.33
CA LEU A 253 -4.92 10.13 -18.53
C LEU A 253 -4.53 9.14 -19.65
N GLY A 254 -4.68 7.83 -19.43
CA GLY A 254 -4.26 6.81 -20.37
C GLY A 254 -2.75 6.73 -20.58
N ILE A 255 -1.96 7.20 -19.61
CA ILE A 255 -0.49 7.15 -19.64
C ILE A 255 -0.03 5.84 -19.02
N THR A 256 0.75 5.06 -19.77
CA THR A 256 1.27 3.74 -19.39
C THR A 256 2.80 3.71 -19.45
N SER A 257 3.40 2.68 -18.87
CA SER A 257 4.85 2.44 -18.99
C SER A 257 5.32 2.33 -20.45
N SER A 258 4.46 1.83 -21.33
CA SER A 258 4.76 1.63 -22.75
C SER A 258 4.66 2.91 -23.59
N ASN A 259 3.72 3.82 -23.29
CA ASN A 259 3.47 5.02 -24.10
C ASN A 259 4.00 6.31 -23.46
N VAL A 260 4.50 6.32 -22.22
CA VAL A 260 4.91 7.52 -21.47
C VAL A 260 5.96 8.36 -22.23
N ASN A 261 6.82 7.74 -23.04
CA ASN A 261 7.79 8.46 -23.85
C ASN A 261 7.11 9.31 -24.95
N GLU A 262 6.14 8.73 -25.64
CA GLU A 262 5.37 9.37 -26.69
C GLU A 262 4.48 10.49 -26.14
N MET A 263 3.84 10.22 -24.98
CA MET A 263 2.94 11.17 -24.30
C MET A 263 3.62 12.47 -23.88
N ARG A 264 4.95 12.53 -23.80
CA ARG A 264 5.69 13.79 -23.59
C ARG A 264 5.54 14.79 -24.75
N SER A 265 5.17 14.32 -25.92
CA SER A 265 4.92 15.14 -27.11
C SER A 265 3.43 15.44 -27.32
N SER A 266 2.59 15.13 -26.34
CA SER A 266 1.15 15.41 -26.37
C SER A 266 0.88 16.91 -26.38
N ASP A 267 -0.13 17.36 -27.13
CA ASP A 267 -0.62 18.75 -27.12
C ASP A 267 -1.53 19.04 -25.89
N ASP A 268 -1.89 18.01 -25.10
CA ASP A 268 -2.68 18.17 -23.89
C ASP A 268 -1.84 18.80 -22.77
N VAL A 269 -2.22 19.99 -22.35
CA VAL A 269 -1.55 20.76 -21.29
C VAL A 269 -1.54 19.99 -19.95
N ALA A 270 -2.58 19.22 -19.65
CA ALA A 270 -2.63 18.42 -18.43
C ALA A 270 -1.57 17.32 -18.45
N VAL A 271 -1.38 16.66 -19.60
CA VAL A 271 -0.33 15.65 -19.80
C VAL A 271 1.07 16.28 -19.74
N GLN A 272 1.25 17.46 -20.35
CA GLN A 272 2.54 18.17 -20.33
C GLN A 272 2.93 18.59 -18.89
N LEU A 273 2.00 19.12 -18.11
CA LEU A 273 2.19 19.46 -16.69
C LEU A 273 2.49 18.20 -15.85
N PHE A 274 1.72 17.14 -16.08
CA PHE A 274 1.89 15.87 -15.38
C PHE A 274 3.27 15.25 -15.63
N LEU A 275 3.74 15.23 -16.87
CA LEU A 275 5.03 14.62 -17.25
C LEU A 275 6.23 15.56 -17.06
N GLY A 276 6.02 16.78 -16.53
CA GLY A 276 7.07 17.75 -16.28
C GLY A 276 7.69 18.35 -17.55
N VAL A 277 6.96 18.33 -18.67
CA VAL A 277 7.32 19.06 -19.90
C VAL A 277 7.13 20.55 -19.67
N ILE A 278 6.01 20.91 -19.04
CA ILE A 278 5.81 22.25 -18.45
C ILE A 278 6.24 22.14 -16.98
N PRO A 279 7.27 22.91 -16.55
CA PRO A 279 7.84 22.78 -15.21
C PRO A 279 6.98 23.45 -14.12
N GLY A 280 7.24 23.08 -12.85
CA GLY A 280 6.68 23.70 -11.64
C GLY A 280 6.31 22.67 -10.57
N ASN A 281 5.77 21.52 -10.95
CA ASN A 281 5.29 20.50 -10.02
C ASN A 281 6.42 19.78 -9.28
N GLY A 282 7.53 19.46 -9.96
CA GLY A 282 8.67 18.82 -9.34
C GLY A 282 9.31 19.68 -8.27
N LYS A 283 9.58 20.95 -8.61
CA LYS A 283 10.15 21.92 -7.67
C LYS A 283 9.29 22.11 -6.42
N ALA A 284 7.95 22.09 -6.54
CA ALA A 284 7.03 22.22 -5.42
C ALA A 284 7.20 21.08 -4.40
N LEU A 285 7.60 19.89 -4.85
CA LEU A 285 7.87 18.72 -4.00
C LEU A 285 9.35 18.61 -3.59
N GLY A 286 10.24 19.45 -4.14
CA GLY A 286 11.70 19.31 -3.96
C GLY A 286 12.29 18.14 -4.77
N LEU A 287 11.65 17.79 -5.88
CA LEU A 287 12.03 16.72 -6.80
C LEU A 287 12.40 17.32 -8.18
N GLU A 288 12.92 16.47 -9.07
CA GLU A 288 13.12 16.82 -10.48
C GLU A 288 11.75 17.03 -11.17
N GLU A 289 11.71 17.88 -12.20
CA GLU A 289 10.45 18.20 -12.88
C GLU A 289 9.79 16.98 -13.54
N ASN A 290 10.58 16.04 -14.02
CA ASN A 290 10.14 14.82 -14.66
C ASN A 290 9.86 13.65 -13.67
N TRP A 291 9.65 13.94 -12.40
CA TRP A 291 9.44 12.90 -11.36
C TRP A 291 8.28 11.94 -11.69
N ALA A 292 7.13 12.46 -12.14
CA ALA A 292 5.98 11.63 -12.49
C ALA A 292 6.23 10.77 -13.74
N TYR A 293 6.93 11.34 -14.75
CA TYR A 293 7.41 10.56 -15.89
C TYR A 293 8.30 9.38 -15.44
N ASN A 294 9.24 9.62 -14.53
CA ASN A 294 10.14 8.58 -14.00
C ASN A 294 9.37 7.49 -13.27
N VAL A 295 8.34 7.87 -12.51
CA VAL A 295 7.44 6.92 -11.82
C VAL A 295 6.77 6.01 -12.82
N ILE A 296 6.07 6.56 -13.81
CA ILE A 296 5.29 5.75 -14.76
C ILE A 296 6.19 4.92 -15.66
N LYS A 297 7.33 5.47 -16.09
CA LYS A 297 8.32 4.71 -16.84
C LYS A 297 8.89 3.52 -16.05
N GLY A 298 9.08 3.70 -14.74
CA GLY A 298 9.75 2.72 -13.87
C GLY A 298 8.85 1.59 -13.39
N VAL A 299 7.56 1.88 -13.10
CA VAL A 299 6.65 0.90 -12.50
C VAL A 299 5.30 0.77 -13.21
N GLY A 300 4.97 1.66 -14.14
CA GLY A 300 3.65 1.76 -14.78
C GLY A 300 2.67 2.62 -13.98
N ASN A 301 1.44 2.72 -14.47
CA ASN A 301 0.33 3.36 -13.78
C ASN A 301 -0.33 2.42 -12.77
N TYR A 302 -1.33 2.90 -12.03
CA TYR A 302 -2.03 2.10 -11.02
C TYR A 302 -2.66 0.82 -11.61
N GLY A 303 -3.29 0.91 -12.77
CA GLY A 303 -3.88 -0.24 -13.46
C GLY A 303 -2.86 -1.31 -13.82
N GLU A 304 -1.69 -0.90 -14.37
CA GLU A 304 -0.60 -1.80 -14.71
C GLU A 304 -0.03 -2.50 -13.45
N ILE A 305 0.16 -1.76 -12.36
CA ILE A 305 0.62 -2.32 -11.07
C ILE A 305 -0.42 -3.33 -10.54
N PHE A 306 -1.71 -3.00 -10.60
CA PHE A 306 -2.79 -3.88 -10.14
C PHE A 306 -2.81 -5.18 -10.95
N GLU A 307 -2.94 -5.09 -12.28
CA GLU A 307 -3.07 -6.26 -13.15
C GLU A 307 -1.85 -7.19 -13.07
N LYS A 308 -0.66 -6.62 -13.08
CA LYS A 308 0.61 -7.36 -12.96
C LYS A 308 0.71 -8.17 -11.67
N ASN A 309 0.30 -7.60 -10.53
CA ASN A 309 0.58 -8.19 -9.23
C ASN A 309 -0.59 -9.00 -8.66
N VAL A 310 -1.81 -8.50 -8.81
CA VAL A 310 -3.00 -9.06 -8.13
C VAL A 310 -4.20 -9.24 -9.05
N GLY A 311 -4.18 -8.65 -10.24
CA GLY A 311 -5.27 -8.67 -11.20
C GLY A 311 -5.54 -10.04 -11.83
N ARG A 312 -6.46 -10.09 -12.79
CA ARG A 312 -6.94 -11.34 -13.42
C ARG A 312 -5.84 -12.12 -14.12
N ASP A 313 -4.85 -11.44 -14.66
CA ASP A 313 -3.73 -12.05 -15.39
C ASP A 313 -2.60 -12.52 -14.45
N SER A 314 -2.69 -12.21 -13.15
CA SER A 314 -1.77 -12.69 -12.14
C SER A 314 -2.26 -14.02 -11.51
N PRO A 315 -1.38 -14.77 -10.84
CA PRO A 315 -1.79 -15.96 -10.08
C PRO A 315 -2.83 -15.69 -8.97
N ILE A 316 -2.94 -14.44 -8.53
CA ILE A 316 -3.87 -14.02 -7.47
C ILE A 316 -5.30 -13.92 -8.02
N GLY A 317 -5.46 -13.39 -9.23
CA GLY A 317 -6.71 -13.40 -9.98
C GLY A 317 -7.85 -12.63 -9.33
N LEU A 318 -7.58 -11.41 -8.80
CA LEU A 318 -8.61 -10.54 -8.23
C LEU A 318 -9.25 -9.65 -9.29
N ASP A 319 -10.54 -9.43 -9.13
CA ASP A 319 -11.24 -8.35 -9.83
C ASP A 319 -10.92 -7.01 -9.19
N ARG A 320 -10.85 -5.95 -10.00
CA ARG A 320 -10.63 -4.58 -9.53
C ARG A 320 -11.69 -4.13 -8.51
N GLY A 321 -12.95 -4.48 -8.70
CA GLY A 321 -14.03 -4.10 -7.79
C GLY A 321 -14.03 -2.60 -7.47
N LEU A 322 -13.93 -2.25 -6.18
CA LEU A 322 -13.79 -0.86 -5.70
C LEU A 322 -12.47 -0.20 -6.12
N ASN A 323 -11.47 -0.98 -6.53
CA ASN A 323 -10.17 -0.49 -6.99
C ASN A 323 -10.16 -0.05 -8.47
N ARG A 324 -11.32 0.01 -9.14
CA ARG A 324 -11.47 0.67 -10.44
C ARG A 324 -11.43 2.18 -10.29
N LEU A 325 -11.08 2.87 -11.37
CA LEU A 325 -11.22 4.32 -11.43
C LEU A 325 -12.67 4.75 -11.13
N TRP A 326 -12.83 5.93 -10.57
CA TRP A 326 -14.14 6.53 -10.30
C TRP A 326 -15.01 6.64 -11.56
N THR A 327 -14.39 6.89 -12.73
CA THR A 327 -15.06 6.91 -14.04
C THR A 327 -15.63 5.55 -14.46
N SER A 328 -15.16 4.47 -13.84
CA SER A 328 -15.60 3.09 -14.08
C SER A 328 -16.35 2.49 -12.88
N GLY A 329 -16.88 3.35 -11.99
CA GLY A 329 -17.67 2.95 -10.82
C GLY A 329 -16.86 2.43 -9.63
N GLY A 330 -15.55 2.69 -9.59
CA GLY A 330 -14.68 2.41 -8.46
C GLY A 330 -14.48 3.61 -7.53
N LEU A 331 -13.52 3.53 -6.64
CA LEU A 331 -13.16 4.56 -5.66
C LEU A 331 -11.77 5.17 -5.91
N MET A 332 -11.04 4.69 -6.93
CA MET A 332 -9.73 5.27 -7.24
C MET A 332 -9.93 6.62 -7.91
N TYR A 333 -9.55 7.67 -7.17
CA TYR A 333 -9.70 9.07 -7.56
C TYR A 333 -8.45 9.83 -7.15
N ALA A 334 -7.80 10.50 -8.09
CA ALA A 334 -6.64 11.32 -7.82
C ALA A 334 -6.97 12.82 -7.82
N PRO A 335 -6.44 13.63 -6.89
CA PRO A 335 -6.39 15.07 -7.06
C PRO A 335 -5.59 15.41 -8.33
N PRO A 336 -5.96 16.47 -9.07
CA PRO A 336 -5.25 16.83 -10.31
C PRO A 336 -3.81 17.25 -10.02
N VAL A 337 -2.87 16.63 -10.77
CA VAL A 337 -1.43 16.95 -10.73
C VAL A 337 -1.15 18.11 -11.68
N ARG A 338 -1.37 19.34 -11.20
CA ARG A 338 -1.22 20.57 -12.01
C ARG A 338 -0.87 21.78 -11.16
#